data_cc977ad32044cf77e1374247a4834afa
#
_entry.id   cc977ad32044cf77e1374247a4834afa
#
_cell.length_a   1.000
_cell.length_b   1.000
_cell.length_c   1.000
_cell.angle_alpha   90.00
_cell.angle_beta   90.00
_cell.angle_gamma   90.00
#
_symmetry.space_group_name_H-M   'P 1'
#
loop_
_entity.id
_entity.type
_entity.pdbx_description
1 polymer ?
#
loop_
_entity_poly.entity_id
_entity_poly.type
_entity_poly.pdbx_seq_one_letter_code
_entity_poly.pdbx_strand_id
1 'polypeptide(L)'
;MICKSLSKVFTFCILATAAAFVSCINSDDDVVPWTEVKVKINILDAKYIDLQNINGRVIVKNEGYGGNGIIVYRASESGFNAFDCTCTYEVSDTCAVILDEGNIVGAVCPVCGSKYELVNCGMPTSGKARHSLKSYRVSYNEPILRIFN
;
A
#
# COMPACT_ATOMS: atom_id res chain seq x y z
N MET A 1 16.30 20.65 65.93
CA MET A 1 16.24 21.51 64.71
C MET A 1 16.17 20.66 63.53
N ILE A 2 15.11 20.82 62.75
CA ILE A 2 14.57 19.91 61.80
C ILE A 2 15.22 20.20 60.44
N CYS A 3 15.91 19.21 59.84
CA CYS A 3 16.37 19.30 58.47
C CYS A 3 15.49 18.42 57.59
N LYS A 4 14.61 19.03 56.80
CA LYS A 4 13.75 18.39 55.87
C LYS A 4 14.53 18.03 54.60
N SER A 5 14.69 16.72 54.37
CA SER A 5 15.16 16.16 53.11
C SER A 5 14.09 16.32 52.04
N LEU A 6 14.36 17.11 51.01
CA LEU A 6 13.54 17.17 49.78
C LEU A 6 13.94 16.04 48.87
N SER A 7 13.13 15.02 48.85
CA SER A 7 13.20 13.97 47.83
C SER A 7 12.76 14.55 46.48
N LYS A 8 13.70 14.74 45.57
CA LYS A 8 13.41 15.05 44.17
C LYS A 8 12.95 13.78 43.45
N VAL A 9 11.65 13.66 43.32
CA VAL A 9 11.05 12.65 42.43
C VAL A 9 11.36 13.09 41.02
N PHE A 10 12.31 12.42 40.39
CA PHE A 10 12.62 12.58 38.97
C PHE A 10 11.58 11.76 38.18
N THR A 11 10.51 12.41 37.80
CA THR A 11 9.51 11.82 36.92
C THR A 11 10.11 11.71 35.52
N PHE A 12 10.61 10.52 35.19
CA PHE A 12 11.10 10.19 33.88
C PHE A 12 9.87 10.01 32.95
N CYS A 13 9.52 11.06 32.23
CA CYS A 13 8.48 11.06 31.23
C CYS A 13 9.00 10.27 30.02
N ILE A 14 8.73 8.96 29.97
CA ILE A 14 9.00 8.13 28.80
C ILE A 14 7.98 8.55 27.74
N LEU A 15 8.40 9.40 26.81
CA LEU A 15 7.66 9.70 25.59
C LEU A 15 7.73 8.45 24.71
N ALA A 16 6.74 7.57 24.86
CA ALA A 16 6.52 6.48 23.93
C ALA A 16 6.04 7.10 22.61
N THR A 17 6.95 7.33 21.68
CA THR A 17 6.61 7.64 20.28
C THR A 17 6.00 6.38 19.67
N ALA A 18 4.69 6.29 19.74
CA ALA A 18 3.94 5.31 18.94
C ALA A 18 4.14 5.68 17.46
N ALA A 19 5.03 4.98 16.77
CA ALA A 19 5.10 5.02 15.34
C ALA A 19 3.76 4.50 14.81
N ALA A 20 2.88 5.40 14.41
CA ALA A 20 1.63 5.05 13.76
C ALA A 20 1.99 4.46 12.40
N PHE A 21 1.95 3.13 12.30
CA PHE A 21 1.95 2.45 11.02
C PHE A 21 0.63 2.78 10.35
N VAL A 22 0.67 3.71 9.39
CA VAL A 22 -0.46 3.96 8.52
C VAL A 22 -0.56 2.75 7.59
N SER A 23 -1.37 1.78 7.99
CA SER A 23 -1.78 0.69 7.12
C SER A 23 -2.96 1.18 6.31
N CYS A 24 -2.88 1.10 4.99
CA CYS A 24 -4.03 1.30 4.13
C CYS A 24 -5.01 0.15 4.37
N ILE A 25 -6.07 0.39 5.13
CA ILE A 25 -7.12 -0.58 5.41
C ILE A 25 -8.29 -0.24 4.49
N ASN A 26 -8.87 -1.25 3.85
CA ASN A 26 -10.09 -1.10 3.07
C ASN A 26 -11.19 -0.52 3.94
N SER A 27 -11.85 0.53 3.47
CA SER A 27 -13.13 0.97 3.99
C SER A 27 -14.24 0.06 3.41
N ASP A 28 -15.38 -0.01 4.07
CA ASP A 28 -16.56 -0.78 3.61
C ASP A 28 -17.13 -0.30 2.25
N ASP A 29 -16.51 0.71 1.63
CA ASP A 29 -16.86 1.31 0.34
C ASP A 29 -16.06 0.76 -0.85
N ASP A 30 -15.50 -0.44 -0.75
CA ASP A 30 -14.79 -1.07 -1.87
C ASP A 30 -15.74 -1.35 -3.03
N VAL A 31 -15.60 -0.59 -4.12
CA VAL A 31 -16.38 -0.80 -5.35
C VAL A 31 -15.93 -2.04 -6.13
N VAL A 32 -14.69 -2.49 -5.91
CA VAL A 32 -14.15 -3.71 -6.53
C VAL A 32 -14.59 -4.91 -5.70
N PRO A 33 -15.28 -5.91 -6.29
CA PRO A 33 -15.77 -7.06 -5.57
C PRO A 33 -14.67 -7.83 -4.84
N TRP A 34 -15.07 -8.56 -3.80
CA TRP A 34 -14.15 -9.44 -3.09
C TRP A 34 -13.62 -10.54 -4.01
N THR A 35 -12.34 -10.82 -3.94
CA THR A 35 -11.69 -11.97 -4.57
C THR A 35 -10.62 -12.51 -3.62
N GLU A 36 -10.45 -13.81 -3.56
CA GLU A 36 -9.40 -14.40 -2.74
C GLU A 36 -8.02 -14.03 -3.30
N VAL A 37 -7.16 -13.49 -2.45
CA VAL A 37 -5.77 -13.16 -2.78
C VAL A 37 -4.84 -13.83 -1.77
N LYS A 38 -3.86 -14.58 -2.29
CA LYS A 38 -2.85 -15.26 -1.49
C LYS A 38 -1.53 -15.35 -2.27
N VAL A 39 -0.83 -14.23 -2.32
CA VAL A 39 0.40 -14.07 -3.09
C VAL A 39 1.61 -14.09 -2.17
N LYS A 40 2.68 -14.78 -2.61
CA LYS A 40 3.97 -14.78 -1.95
C LYS A 40 5.05 -14.37 -2.94
N ILE A 41 5.82 -13.33 -2.59
CA ILE A 41 6.87 -12.74 -3.40
C ILE A 41 8.18 -12.82 -2.62
N ASN A 42 9.26 -13.21 -3.31
CA ASN A 42 10.62 -12.96 -2.84
C ASN A 42 11.13 -11.68 -3.54
N ILE A 43 11.37 -10.61 -2.79
CA ILE A 43 11.80 -9.32 -3.37
C ILE A 43 13.23 -9.37 -3.96
N LEU A 44 13.97 -10.45 -3.71
CA LEU A 44 15.30 -10.66 -4.33
C LEU A 44 15.23 -11.30 -5.72
N ASP A 45 14.06 -11.80 -6.13
CA ASP A 45 13.88 -12.33 -7.47
C ASP A 45 14.02 -11.21 -8.50
N ALA A 46 14.68 -11.47 -9.62
CA ALA A 46 14.95 -10.49 -10.66
C ALA A 46 13.71 -9.74 -11.17
N LYS A 47 12.55 -10.41 -11.24
CA LYS A 47 11.27 -9.81 -11.67
C LYS A 47 10.68 -8.81 -10.67
N TYR A 48 11.20 -8.77 -9.45
CA TYR A 48 10.74 -7.89 -8.37
C TYR A 48 11.85 -6.98 -7.85
N ILE A 49 12.94 -6.84 -8.60
CA ILE A 49 14.14 -6.09 -8.19
C ILE A 49 13.82 -4.64 -7.82
N ASP A 50 12.83 -4.02 -8.47
CA ASP A 50 12.43 -2.66 -8.19
C ASP A 50 11.93 -2.48 -6.75
N LEU A 51 11.36 -3.55 -6.16
CA LEU A 51 10.90 -3.52 -4.75
C LEU A 51 12.04 -3.49 -3.73
N GLN A 52 13.29 -3.57 -4.14
CA GLN A 52 14.44 -3.36 -3.24
C GLN A 52 14.68 -1.89 -2.91
N ASN A 53 14.09 -0.98 -3.68
CA ASN A 53 14.21 0.46 -3.48
C ASN A 53 12.91 1.05 -2.94
N ILE A 54 13.01 2.07 -2.08
CA ILE A 54 11.85 2.87 -1.66
C ILE A 54 11.27 3.54 -2.91
N ASN A 55 9.94 3.63 -3.00
CA ASN A 55 9.15 4.00 -4.17
C ASN A 55 9.23 3.00 -5.33
N GLY A 56 9.93 1.88 -5.16
CA GLY A 56 9.89 0.78 -6.10
C GLY A 56 8.48 0.18 -6.21
N ARG A 57 8.11 -0.23 -7.43
CA ARG A 57 6.76 -0.70 -7.71
C ARG A 57 6.77 -1.75 -8.83
N VAL A 58 5.93 -2.74 -8.69
CA VAL A 58 5.75 -3.79 -9.69
C VAL A 58 4.29 -4.18 -9.81
N ILE A 59 3.91 -4.80 -10.91
CA ILE A 59 2.59 -5.45 -11.07
C ILE A 59 2.78 -6.96 -11.02
N VAL A 60 2.11 -7.61 -10.08
CA VAL A 60 1.95 -9.06 -10.03
C VAL A 60 0.76 -9.42 -10.92
N LYS A 61 1.04 -10.04 -12.07
CA LYS A 61 0.04 -10.35 -13.09
C LYS A 61 -0.82 -11.55 -12.70
N ASN A 62 -2.04 -11.60 -13.26
CA ASN A 62 -3.00 -12.72 -13.11
C ASN A 62 -3.46 -12.94 -11.66
N GLU A 63 -3.37 -11.93 -10.83
CA GLU A 63 -3.86 -11.91 -9.45
C GLU A 63 -4.90 -10.80 -9.30
N GLY A 64 -5.62 -10.77 -8.16
CA GLY A 64 -6.65 -9.77 -7.92
C GLY A 64 -7.95 -10.03 -8.68
N TYR A 65 -8.83 -9.04 -8.68
CA TYR A 65 -10.14 -9.16 -9.32
C TYR A 65 -10.02 -9.30 -10.84
N GLY A 66 -10.69 -10.31 -11.41
CA GLY A 66 -10.64 -10.59 -12.85
C GLY A 66 -9.25 -10.93 -13.38
N GLY A 67 -8.23 -11.10 -12.53
CA GLY A 67 -6.85 -11.32 -12.96
C GLY A 67 -6.16 -10.05 -13.49
N ASN A 68 -6.69 -8.87 -13.21
CA ASN A 68 -6.16 -7.58 -13.67
C ASN A 68 -4.74 -7.30 -13.14
N GLY A 69 -4.37 -7.95 -12.04
CA GLY A 69 -3.08 -7.82 -11.39
C GLY A 69 -3.15 -7.08 -10.06
N ILE A 70 -2.03 -7.10 -9.35
CA ILE A 70 -1.85 -6.38 -8.09
C ILE A 70 -0.62 -5.49 -8.20
N ILE A 71 -0.79 -4.17 -8.01
CA ILE A 71 0.32 -3.24 -7.85
C ILE A 71 0.89 -3.44 -6.45
N VAL A 72 2.19 -3.71 -6.36
CA VAL A 72 2.95 -3.69 -5.12
C VAL A 72 3.84 -2.47 -5.12
N TYR A 73 3.78 -1.67 -4.06
CA TYR A 73 4.52 -0.43 -3.90
C TYR A 73 5.29 -0.46 -2.58
N ARG A 74 6.59 -0.16 -2.63
CA ARG A 74 7.42 -0.06 -1.41
C ARG A 74 7.37 1.37 -0.87
N ALA A 75 6.65 1.56 0.23
CA ALA A 75 6.45 2.88 0.84
C ALA A 75 7.60 3.29 1.78
N SER A 76 8.30 2.31 2.39
CA SER A 76 9.43 2.53 3.29
C SER A 76 10.36 1.32 3.31
N GLU A 77 11.39 1.34 4.15
CA GLU A 77 12.32 0.21 4.28
C GLU A 77 11.62 -1.12 4.58
N SER A 78 10.61 -1.10 5.46
CA SER A 78 9.83 -2.28 5.85
C SER A 78 8.36 -2.19 5.46
N GLY A 79 7.91 -1.09 4.87
CA GLY A 79 6.51 -0.82 4.55
C GLY A 79 6.20 -1.05 3.07
N PHE A 80 5.18 -1.86 2.81
CA PHE A 80 4.67 -2.11 1.47
C PHE A 80 3.16 -1.92 1.43
N ASN A 81 2.67 -1.41 0.32
CA ASN A 81 1.25 -1.34 0.00
C ASN A 81 0.98 -2.24 -1.21
N ALA A 82 -0.20 -2.83 -1.24
CA ALA A 82 -0.66 -3.66 -2.36
C ALA A 82 -2.07 -3.24 -2.76
N PHE A 83 -2.29 -3.02 -4.06
CA PHE A 83 -3.55 -2.54 -4.60
C PHE A 83 -3.99 -3.40 -5.77
N ASP A 84 -5.29 -3.68 -5.86
CA ASP A 84 -5.88 -4.27 -7.06
C ASP A 84 -5.71 -3.33 -8.25
N CYS A 85 -5.33 -3.87 -9.40
CA CYS A 85 -5.22 -3.09 -10.63
C CYS A 85 -6.58 -2.75 -11.26
N THR A 86 -7.70 -3.23 -10.74
CA THR A 86 -9.02 -2.92 -11.31
C THR A 86 -9.35 -1.45 -11.12
N CYS A 87 -9.72 -0.81 -12.24
CA CYS A 87 -10.14 0.59 -12.22
C CYS A 87 -11.43 0.77 -11.43
N THR A 88 -11.44 1.69 -10.45
CA THR A 88 -12.61 1.93 -9.59
C THR A 88 -13.70 2.80 -10.24
N TYR A 89 -13.46 3.34 -11.42
CA TYR A 89 -14.50 3.98 -12.23
C TYR A 89 -15.28 2.96 -13.07
N GLU A 90 -14.60 2.01 -13.67
CA GLU A 90 -15.19 0.97 -14.51
C GLU A 90 -14.65 -0.40 -14.07
N VAL A 91 -15.40 -1.02 -13.17
CA VAL A 91 -15.01 -2.30 -12.58
C VAL A 91 -15.26 -3.41 -13.57
N SER A 92 -14.22 -3.89 -14.20
CA SER A 92 -14.26 -5.01 -15.13
C SER A 92 -12.93 -5.77 -15.17
N ASP A 93 -12.93 -6.97 -15.72
CA ASP A 93 -11.76 -7.80 -15.95
C ASP A 93 -10.88 -7.33 -17.12
N THR A 94 -11.31 -6.28 -17.82
CA THR A 94 -10.60 -5.70 -18.98
C THR A 94 -10.14 -4.27 -18.75
N CYS A 95 -10.44 -3.67 -17.58
CA CYS A 95 -10.11 -2.30 -17.27
C CYS A 95 -9.07 -2.24 -16.13
N ALA A 96 -7.83 -2.59 -16.48
CA ALA A 96 -6.71 -2.60 -15.53
C ALA A 96 -5.96 -1.26 -15.51
N VAL A 97 -5.63 -0.81 -14.31
CA VAL A 97 -4.71 0.28 -14.02
C VAL A 97 -3.28 -0.19 -14.25
N ILE A 98 -2.46 0.64 -14.84
CA ILE A 98 -1.03 0.41 -15.06
C ILE A 98 -0.19 1.43 -14.27
N LEU A 99 1.11 1.16 -14.13
CA LEU A 99 2.04 2.11 -13.52
C LEU A 99 2.17 3.36 -14.42
N ASP A 100 2.11 4.53 -13.82
CA ASP A 100 2.35 5.79 -14.55
C ASP A 100 3.86 6.00 -14.68
N GLU A 101 4.41 5.91 -15.89
CA GLU A 101 5.84 6.10 -16.13
C GLU A 101 6.30 7.53 -15.87
N GLY A 102 5.41 8.50 -16.00
CA GLY A 102 5.69 9.92 -15.72
C GLY A 102 5.63 10.29 -14.24
N ASN A 103 5.14 9.40 -13.38
CA ASN A 103 5.02 9.63 -11.95
C ASN A 103 5.36 8.37 -11.14
N ILE A 104 6.51 8.37 -10.48
CA ILE A 104 7.04 7.20 -9.74
C ILE A 104 6.13 6.70 -8.61
N VAL A 105 5.23 7.53 -8.11
CA VAL A 105 4.25 7.15 -7.09
C VAL A 105 2.84 7.03 -7.66
N GLY A 106 2.70 7.10 -8.99
CA GLY A 106 1.43 7.15 -9.69
C GLY A 106 1.06 5.84 -10.38
N ALA A 107 -0.23 5.68 -10.59
CA ALA A 107 -0.82 4.69 -11.47
C ALA A 107 -1.91 5.34 -12.32
N VAL A 108 -2.19 4.80 -13.50
CA VAL A 108 -3.14 5.38 -14.45
C VAL A 108 -4.00 4.30 -15.10
N CYS A 109 -5.29 4.57 -15.24
CA CYS A 109 -6.15 3.74 -16.05
C CYS A 109 -6.07 4.17 -17.52
N PRO A 110 -5.57 3.33 -18.44
CA PRO A 110 -5.44 3.70 -19.85
C PRO A 110 -6.80 3.87 -20.56
N VAL A 111 -7.87 3.30 -19.99
CA VAL A 111 -9.22 3.35 -20.59
C VAL A 111 -9.91 4.66 -20.27
N CYS A 112 -9.99 5.06 -18.99
CA CYS A 112 -10.74 6.24 -18.57
C CYS A 112 -9.87 7.46 -18.21
N GLY A 113 -8.54 7.29 -18.19
CA GLY A 113 -7.58 8.35 -17.86
C GLY A 113 -7.53 8.70 -16.37
N SER A 114 -8.20 7.97 -15.48
CA SER A 114 -8.13 8.21 -14.03
C SER A 114 -6.74 7.90 -13.52
N LYS A 115 -6.20 8.81 -12.71
CA LYS A 115 -4.89 8.67 -12.07
C LYS A 115 -5.03 8.46 -10.58
N TYR A 116 -4.15 7.65 -10.03
CA TYR A 116 -4.13 7.25 -8.62
C TYR A 116 -2.74 7.47 -8.03
N GLU A 117 -2.68 7.76 -6.76
CA GLU A 117 -1.44 7.98 -6.02
C GLU A 117 -1.20 6.83 -5.01
N LEU A 118 -0.16 6.03 -5.26
CA LEU A 118 0.14 4.81 -4.49
C LEU A 118 0.62 5.12 -3.08
N VAL A 119 1.35 6.23 -2.89
CA VAL A 119 1.82 6.67 -1.58
C VAL A 119 0.67 7.12 -0.68
N ASN A 120 -0.43 7.57 -1.27
CA ASN A 120 -1.63 8.03 -0.58
C ASN A 120 -2.77 7.01 -0.72
N CYS A 121 -2.50 5.75 -0.31
CA CYS A 121 -3.46 4.65 -0.26
C CYS A 121 -4.25 4.42 -1.57
N GLY A 122 -3.64 4.68 -2.72
CA GLY A 122 -4.29 4.49 -4.02
C GLY A 122 -5.42 5.47 -4.29
N MET A 123 -5.44 6.64 -3.65
CA MET A 123 -6.48 7.65 -3.86
C MET A 123 -6.45 8.19 -5.29
N PRO A 124 -7.63 8.44 -5.92
CA PRO A 124 -7.69 9.09 -7.22
C PRO A 124 -7.29 10.56 -7.10
N THR A 125 -6.42 11.01 -8.01
CA THR A 125 -5.94 12.41 -8.08
C THR A 125 -6.53 13.17 -9.24
N SER A 126 -6.95 12.47 -10.30
CA SER A 126 -7.60 13.07 -11.45
C SER A 126 -8.39 12.05 -12.26
N GLY A 127 -9.22 12.52 -13.17
CA GLY A 127 -10.05 11.70 -14.04
C GLY A 127 -11.44 11.44 -13.47
N LYS A 128 -12.04 10.31 -13.84
CA LYS A 128 -13.43 9.98 -13.54
C LYS A 128 -13.61 9.19 -12.23
N ALA A 129 -12.58 8.46 -11.78
CA ALA A 129 -12.64 7.68 -10.55
C ALA A 129 -12.89 8.58 -9.32
N ARG A 130 -13.63 8.04 -8.35
CA ARG A 130 -13.97 8.71 -7.08
C ARG A 130 -13.58 7.88 -5.87
N HIS A 131 -13.28 6.60 -6.07
CA HIS A 131 -12.88 5.67 -5.01
C HIS A 131 -11.41 5.30 -5.17
N SER A 132 -10.74 5.08 -4.05
CA SER A 132 -9.37 4.57 -4.00
C SER A 132 -9.29 3.18 -4.64
N LEU A 133 -8.11 2.80 -5.10
CA LEU A 133 -7.84 1.41 -5.49
C LEU A 133 -8.08 0.50 -4.28
N LYS A 134 -8.65 -0.68 -4.53
CA LYS A 134 -8.84 -1.69 -3.48
C LYS A 134 -7.49 -2.11 -2.93
N SER A 135 -7.29 -2.01 -1.62
CA SER A 135 -6.06 -2.39 -0.97
C SER A 135 -6.12 -3.80 -0.40
N TYR A 136 -4.97 -4.48 -0.37
CA TYR A 136 -4.78 -5.79 0.25
C TYR A 136 -3.86 -5.68 1.46
N ARG A 137 -4.03 -6.60 2.40
CA ARG A 137 -3.11 -6.73 3.54
C ARG A 137 -1.75 -7.20 3.07
N VAL A 138 -0.71 -6.68 3.70
CA VAL A 138 0.68 -7.03 3.40
C VAL A 138 1.38 -7.43 4.67
N SER A 139 2.16 -8.51 4.60
CA SER A 139 3.08 -8.92 5.66
C SER A 139 4.47 -9.11 5.05
N TYR A 140 5.44 -8.36 5.56
CA TYR A 140 6.82 -8.46 5.12
C TYR A 140 7.70 -9.07 6.20
N ASN A 141 8.40 -10.14 5.82
CA ASN A 141 9.46 -10.75 6.62
C ASN A 141 10.61 -11.07 5.66
N GLU A 142 11.59 -10.20 5.64
CA GLU A 142 12.68 -10.17 4.67
C GLU A 142 13.26 -11.58 4.40
N PRO A 143 13.39 -11.97 3.13
CA PRO A 143 13.05 -11.23 1.92
C PRO A 143 11.62 -11.51 1.39
N ILE A 144 10.76 -12.09 2.18
CA ILE A 144 9.44 -12.59 1.75
C ILE A 144 8.34 -11.60 2.05
N LEU A 145 7.64 -11.19 1.00
CA LEU A 145 6.42 -10.41 1.05
C LEU A 145 5.20 -11.31 0.81
N ARG A 146 4.19 -11.21 1.65
CA ARG A 146 2.90 -11.89 1.51
C ARG A 146 1.79 -10.88 1.35
N ILE A 147 0.91 -11.10 0.38
CA ILE A 147 -0.26 -10.26 0.09
C ILE A 147 -1.48 -11.14 0.23
N PHE A 148 -2.48 -10.67 0.96
CA PHE A 148 -3.69 -11.43 1.25
C PHE A 148 -4.85 -10.48 1.63
N ASN A 149 -6.06 -10.99 1.66
CA ASN A 149 -7.26 -10.31 2.17
C ASN A 149 -7.88 -11.02 3.37
#